data_359a8b7044f3f344670869f9c2f74637
#
_entry.id   359a8b7044f3f344670869f9c2f74637
#
_cell.length_a   1.000
_cell.length_b   1.000
_cell.length_c   1.000
_cell.angle_alpha   90.00
_cell.angle_beta   90.00
_cell.angle_gamma   90.00
#
_symmetry.space_group_name_H-M   'P 1'
#
loop_
_entity.id
_entity.type
_entity.pdbx_description
1 polymer ?
#
loop_
_entity_poly.entity_id
_entity_poly.type
_entity_poly.pdbx_seq_one_letter_code
_entity_poly.pdbx_strand_id
1 'polypeptide(L)'
;MFTRKTFKTLTCWSLAAFSIMATLDKVQATFPEQPIKILVGFPAGQASDTSARRIAAKMGEVLKQSVLVDNRPGAAGIISHTALKNSPPDGYTVLMGSSGTLVINPALYSKLAVRPDQRL
;
A
#
# COMPACT_ATOMS: atom_id res chain seq x y z
N MET A 1 5.96 -67.90 -4.44
CA MET A 1 5.50 -67.62 -5.81
C MET A 1 4.73 -66.28 -5.73
N PHE A 2 5.49 -65.16 -5.81
CA PHE A 2 4.93 -63.79 -5.69
C PHE A 2 4.49 -63.33 -7.08
N THR A 3 3.20 -63.05 -7.22
CA THR A 3 2.59 -62.77 -8.52
C THR A 3 2.89 -61.32 -8.95
N ARG A 4 3.39 -61.22 -10.19
CA ARG A 4 3.79 -59.99 -10.93
C ARG A 4 2.67 -58.91 -11.10
N LYS A 5 1.48 -59.10 -10.54
CA LYS A 5 0.34 -58.22 -10.72
C LYS A 5 0.25 -57.05 -9.73
N THR A 6 0.91 -57.12 -8.58
CA THR A 6 0.83 -56.08 -7.56
C THR A 6 1.81 -54.90 -7.77
N PHE A 7 2.80 -55.06 -8.66
CA PHE A 7 3.80 -54.01 -8.91
C PHE A 7 3.32 -52.90 -9.89
N LYS A 8 2.30 -53.18 -10.70
CA LYS A 8 1.80 -52.21 -11.69
C LYS A 8 0.80 -51.20 -11.14
N THR A 9 0.20 -51.44 -9.98
CA THR A 9 -0.79 -50.56 -9.38
C THR A 9 -0.17 -49.49 -8.48
N LEU A 10 0.99 -49.77 -7.91
CA LEU A 10 1.70 -48.80 -7.06
C LEU A 10 2.41 -47.67 -7.82
N THR A 11 2.81 -47.92 -9.08
CA THR A 11 3.46 -46.92 -9.92
C THR A 11 2.49 -45.91 -10.53
N CYS A 12 1.20 -46.25 -10.69
CA CYS A 12 0.20 -45.31 -11.21
C CYS A 12 -0.26 -44.26 -10.19
N TRP A 13 -0.23 -44.57 -8.89
CA TRP A 13 -0.64 -43.64 -7.86
C TRP A 13 0.41 -42.58 -7.53
N SER A 14 1.68 -42.89 -7.72
CA SER A 14 2.77 -41.94 -7.47
C SER A 14 2.88 -40.85 -8.56
N LEU A 15 2.47 -41.16 -9.80
CA LEU A 15 2.46 -40.20 -10.91
C LEU A 15 1.25 -39.22 -10.83
N ALA A 16 0.11 -39.66 -10.27
CA ALA A 16 -1.07 -38.81 -10.11
C ALA A 16 -0.90 -37.76 -8.99
N ALA A 17 -0.14 -38.09 -7.94
CA ALA A 17 0.13 -37.17 -6.84
C ALA A 17 1.11 -36.03 -7.22
N PHE A 18 1.99 -36.27 -8.20
CA PHE A 18 2.96 -35.25 -8.66
C PHE A 18 2.36 -34.20 -9.60
N SER A 19 1.26 -34.53 -10.30
CA SER A 19 0.59 -33.59 -11.21
C SER A 19 -0.26 -32.51 -10.51
N ILE A 20 -0.65 -32.70 -9.24
CA ILE A 20 -1.49 -31.75 -8.50
C ILE A 20 -0.66 -30.59 -7.93
N MET A 21 0.65 -30.72 -7.85
CA MET A 21 1.54 -29.72 -7.24
C MET A 21 2.02 -28.63 -8.21
N ALA A 22 1.68 -28.72 -9.49
CA ALA A 22 2.19 -27.83 -10.54
C ALA A 22 1.30 -26.63 -10.89
N THR A 23 0.13 -26.45 -10.24
CA THR A 23 -0.80 -25.33 -10.54
C THR A 23 -1.05 -24.41 -9.38
N LEU A 24 -0.03 -24.15 -8.56
CA LEU A 24 0.00 -22.93 -7.76
C LEU A 24 0.48 -21.81 -8.68
N ASP A 25 -0.37 -21.39 -9.61
CA ASP A 25 -0.25 -20.06 -10.22
C ASP A 25 -0.16 -19.07 -9.06
N LYS A 26 1.02 -18.46 -8.91
CA LYS A 26 1.17 -17.32 -8.04
C LYS A 26 0.16 -16.29 -8.52
N VAL A 27 -0.95 -16.15 -7.82
CA VAL A 27 -1.82 -14.98 -7.91
C VAL A 27 -0.92 -13.81 -7.52
N GLN A 28 -0.29 -13.23 -8.52
CA GLN A 28 0.52 -12.05 -8.35
C GLN A 28 -0.48 -10.92 -8.19
N ALA A 29 -0.75 -10.55 -6.93
CA ALA A 29 -1.59 -9.41 -6.62
C ALA A 29 -1.07 -8.21 -7.40
N THR A 30 -1.83 -7.73 -8.37
CA THR A 30 -1.47 -6.59 -9.22
C THR A 30 -1.81 -5.31 -8.46
N PHE A 31 -0.78 -4.68 -7.84
CA PHE A 31 -0.96 -3.36 -7.23
C PHE A 31 -1.26 -2.31 -8.33
N PRO A 32 -2.26 -1.43 -8.14
CA PRO A 32 -3.21 -1.36 -7.04
C PRO A 32 -4.53 -2.12 -7.30
N GLU A 33 -5.01 -2.92 -6.33
CA GLU A 33 -6.29 -3.63 -6.40
C GLU A 33 -7.44 -2.87 -5.74
N GLN A 34 -7.13 -1.85 -4.93
CA GLN A 34 -8.10 -1.04 -4.19
C GLN A 34 -7.79 0.46 -4.31
N PRO A 35 -8.72 1.36 -3.96
CA PRO A 35 -8.50 2.79 -4.03
C PRO A 35 -7.31 3.26 -3.19
N ILE A 36 -6.51 4.17 -3.76
CA ILE A 36 -5.40 4.82 -3.07
C ILE A 36 -5.90 6.10 -2.39
N LYS A 37 -5.42 6.38 -1.18
CA LYS A 37 -5.78 7.56 -0.41
C LYS A 37 -4.59 8.51 -0.29
N ILE A 38 -4.78 9.77 -0.64
CA ILE A 38 -3.80 10.85 -0.44
C ILE A 38 -4.27 11.70 0.74
N LEU A 39 -3.52 11.63 1.84
CA LEU A 39 -3.74 12.50 3.01
C LEU A 39 -3.16 13.89 2.73
N VAL A 40 -3.92 14.95 3.05
CA VAL A 40 -3.50 16.34 2.92
C VAL A 40 -3.67 17.05 4.26
N GLY A 41 -2.59 17.62 4.80
CA GLY A 41 -2.57 18.24 6.14
C GLY A 41 -3.16 19.65 6.17
N PHE A 42 -3.84 20.11 5.12
CA PHE A 42 -4.38 21.45 4.97
C PHE A 42 -5.84 21.40 4.54
N PRO A 43 -6.62 22.49 4.81
CA PRO A 43 -8.01 22.57 4.40
C PRO A 43 -8.20 22.40 2.89
N ALA A 44 -9.37 21.88 2.52
CA ALA A 44 -9.77 21.75 1.14
C ALA A 44 -9.81 23.13 0.44
N GLY A 45 -9.46 23.17 -0.84
CA GLY A 45 -9.41 24.39 -1.66
C GLY A 45 -8.09 25.16 -1.57
N GLN A 46 -7.18 24.82 -0.67
CA GLN A 46 -5.85 25.43 -0.64
C GLN A 46 -4.93 24.85 -1.72
N ALA A 47 -3.77 25.48 -1.94
CA ALA A 47 -2.80 25.08 -2.95
C ALA A 47 -2.38 23.59 -2.85
N SER A 48 -2.17 23.10 -1.64
CA SER A 48 -1.83 21.68 -1.40
C SER A 48 -2.96 20.74 -1.80
N ASP A 49 -4.21 21.08 -1.49
CA ASP A 49 -5.38 20.30 -1.88
C ASP A 49 -5.57 20.30 -3.39
N THR A 50 -5.49 21.46 -4.01
CA THR A 50 -5.60 21.61 -5.48
C THR A 50 -4.52 20.78 -6.20
N SER A 51 -3.29 20.82 -5.71
CA SER A 51 -2.19 20.04 -6.25
C SER A 51 -2.42 18.53 -6.05
N ALA A 52 -2.85 18.12 -4.85
CA ALA A 52 -3.16 16.72 -4.55
C ALA A 52 -4.26 16.18 -5.46
N ARG A 53 -5.33 16.95 -5.71
CA ARG A 53 -6.43 16.53 -6.61
C ARG A 53 -6.00 16.39 -8.05
N ARG A 54 -5.12 17.28 -8.54
CA ARG A 54 -4.55 17.14 -9.90
C ARG A 54 -3.71 15.88 -10.03
N ILE A 55 -2.87 15.61 -9.03
CA ILE A 55 -2.06 14.39 -8.97
C ILE A 55 -2.96 13.16 -8.87
N ALA A 56 -3.97 13.18 -7.99
CA ALA A 56 -4.92 12.10 -7.82
C ALA A 56 -5.65 11.73 -9.13
N ALA A 57 -6.13 12.75 -9.86
CA ALA A 57 -6.77 12.55 -11.15
C ALA A 57 -5.83 11.84 -12.14
N LYS A 58 -4.58 12.33 -12.25
CA LYS A 58 -3.61 11.74 -13.18
C LYS A 58 -3.15 10.35 -12.77
N MET A 59 -2.95 10.12 -11.47
CA MET A 59 -2.66 8.78 -10.93
C MET A 59 -3.82 7.82 -11.22
N GLY A 60 -5.07 8.25 -11.04
CA GLY A 60 -6.25 7.42 -11.31
C GLY A 60 -6.33 6.97 -12.77
N GLU A 61 -6.02 7.87 -13.72
CA GLU A 61 -5.96 7.53 -15.15
C GLU A 61 -4.90 6.46 -15.44
N VAL A 62 -3.69 6.62 -14.87
CA VAL A 62 -2.55 5.74 -15.13
C VAL A 62 -2.73 4.39 -14.45
N LEU A 63 -3.14 4.40 -13.18
CA LEU A 63 -3.27 3.20 -12.36
C LEU A 63 -4.60 2.46 -12.57
N LYS A 64 -5.54 3.07 -13.29
CA LYS A 64 -6.91 2.55 -13.51
C LYS A 64 -7.63 2.22 -12.20
N GLN A 65 -7.32 2.98 -11.15
CA GLN A 65 -7.89 2.87 -9.82
C GLN A 65 -8.29 4.24 -9.28
N SER A 66 -9.29 4.26 -8.41
CA SER A 66 -9.71 5.49 -7.75
C SER A 66 -8.60 6.00 -6.83
N VAL A 67 -8.30 7.30 -6.92
CA VAL A 67 -7.38 7.98 -6.00
C VAL A 67 -8.15 9.07 -5.27
N LEU A 68 -8.27 8.93 -3.94
CA LEU A 68 -9.10 9.78 -3.10
C LEU A 68 -8.21 10.77 -2.33
N VAL A 69 -8.61 12.03 -2.26
CA VAL A 69 -7.96 13.05 -1.43
C VAL A 69 -8.72 13.19 -0.12
N ASP A 70 -8.03 12.96 1.01
CA ASP A 70 -8.56 13.05 2.37
C ASP A 70 -7.86 14.21 3.10
N ASN A 71 -8.57 15.31 3.31
CA ASN A 71 -8.05 16.48 3.99
C ASN A 71 -8.14 16.29 5.51
N ARG A 72 -6.98 16.31 6.18
CA ARG A 72 -6.86 16.23 7.64
C ARG A 72 -6.06 17.40 8.19
N PRO A 73 -6.68 18.59 8.22
CA PRO A 73 -6.01 19.79 8.69
C PRO A 73 -5.82 19.79 10.20
N GLY A 74 -4.84 20.55 10.66
CA GLY A 74 -4.61 20.84 12.07
C GLY A 74 -3.18 20.60 12.54
N ALA A 75 -2.80 21.28 13.63
CA ALA A 75 -1.49 21.22 14.24
C ALA A 75 -0.33 21.34 13.22
N ALA A 76 -0.39 22.33 12.34
CA ALA A 76 0.59 22.55 11.26
C ALA A 76 0.84 21.28 10.40
N GLY A 77 -0.19 20.45 10.17
CA GLY A 77 -0.11 19.23 9.39
C GLY A 77 0.29 17.96 10.18
N ILE A 78 0.56 18.08 11.48
CA ILE A 78 0.96 16.93 12.32
C ILE A 78 -0.14 15.87 12.37
N ILE A 79 -1.42 16.28 12.32
CA ILE A 79 -2.56 15.34 12.35
C ILE A 79 -2.52 14.39 11.15
N SER A 80 -2.26 14.90 9.96
CA SER A 80 -2.17 14.07 8.75
C SER A 80 -0.98 13.11 8.77
N HIS A 81 0.16 13.52 9.34
CA HIS A 81 1.33 12.67 9.52
C HIS A 81 1.06 11.53 10.52
N THR A 82 0.38 11.84 11.63
CA THR A 82 -0.04 10.84 12.60
C THR A 82 -1.04 9.84 11.99
N ALA A 83 -1.94 10.32 11.15
CA ALA A 83 -2.87 9.46 10.42
C ALA A 83 -2.14 8.51 9.46
N LEU A 84 -1.10 9.00 8.73
CA LEU A 84 -0.28 8.15 7.89
C LEU A 84 0.45 7.09 8.71
N LYS A 85 1.10 7.48 9.81
CA LYS A 85 1.83 6.56 10.70
C LYS A 85 0.96 5.42 11.22
N ASN A 86 -0.32 5.70 11.47
CA ASN A 86 -1.29 4.73 11.97
C ASN A 86 -1.99 3.94 10.85
N SER A 87 -1.67 4.23 9.59
CA SER A 87 -2.19 3.48 8.43
C SER A 87 -1.36 2.23 8.17
N PRO A 88 -1.93 1.17 7.56
CA PRO A 88 -1.16 0.02 7.13
C PRO A 88 -0.04 0.42 6.16
N PRO A 89 1.17 -0.17 6.26
CA PRO A 89 2.29 0.11 5.36
C PRO A 89 2.19 -0.68 4.05
N ASP A 90 1.03 -0.63 3.41
CA ASP A 90 0.67 -1.40 2.21
C ASP A 90 0.75 -0.59 0.90
N GLY A 91 1.13 0.70 1.00
CA GLY A 91 1.22 1.61 -0.15
C GLY A 91 -0.09 2.24 -0.58
N TYR A 92 -1.23 1.91 0.02
CA TYR A 92 -2.53 2.47 -0.34
C TYR A 92 -2.87 3.79 0.37
N THR A 93 -2.09 4.17 1.37
CA THR A 93 -2.19 5.48 2.01
C THR A 93 -0.89 6.23 1.85
N VAL A 94 -0.94 7.39 1.20
CA VAL A 94 0.21 8.27 0.99
C VAL A 94 -0.08 9.66 1.55
N LEU A 95 0.94 10.46 1.77
CA LEU A 95 0.83 11.80 2.32
C LEU A 95 1.36 12.84 1.34
N MET A 96 0.58 13.89 1.11
CA MET A 96 1.07 15.11 0.47
C MET A 96 1.79 15.98 1.51
N GLY A 97 3.10 15.81 1.61
CA GLY A 97 3.93 16.58 2.51
C GLY A 97 4.21 17.99 1.99
N SER A 98 4.53 18.90 2.92
CA SER A 98 5.03 20.24 2.62
C SER A 98 6.36 20.47 3.31
N SER A 99 7.12 21.49 2.88
CA SER A 99 8.36 21.89 3.54
C SER A 99 8.13 22.22 5.03
N GLY A 100 6.98 22.82 5.35
CA GLY A 100 6.61 23.09 6.73
C GLY A 100 6.53 21.84 7.59
N THR A 101 5.88 20.81 7.07
CA THR A 101 5.66 19.55 7.82
C THR A 101 6.88 18.64 7.84
N LEU A 102 7.70 18.63 6.78
CA LEU A 102 8.81 17.71 6.65
C LEU A 102 10.15 18.26 7.15
N VAL A 103 10.33 19.58 7.10
CA VAL A 103 11.61 20.24 7.42
C VAL A 103 11.47 21.15 8.63
N ILE A 104 10.48 22.06 8.63
CA ILE A 104 10.37 23.10 9.65
C ILE A 104 9.87 22.53 10.98
N ASN A 105 8.80 21.73 10.97
CA ASN A 105 8.23 21.17 12.19
C ASN A 105 9.25 20.31 12.99
N PRO A 106 10.06 19.42 12.38
CA PRO A 106 11.10 18.69 13.12
C PRO A 106 12.13 19.57 13.79
N ALA A 107 12.41 20.74 13.23
CA ALA A 107 13.36 21.70 13.82
C ALA A 107 12.74 22.51 14.96
N LEU A 108 11.43 22.82 14.89
CA LEU A 108 10.74 23.64 15.87
C LEU A 108 10.20 22.86 17.08
N TYR A 109 9.74 21.64 16.85
CA TYR A 109 9.10 20.84 17.90
C TYR A 109 10.02 19.71 18.38
N SER A 110 10.45 19.79 19.63
CA SER A 110 11.32 18.77 20.25
C SER A 110 10.62 17.40 20.42
N LYS A 111 9.30 17.40 20.53
CA LYS A 111 8.47 16.19 20.67
C LYS A 111 7.47 16.09 19.52
N LEU A 112 7.88 15.54 18.38
CA LEU A 112 6.98 15.20 17.30
C LEU A 112 6.56 13.73 17.39
N ALA A 113 5.27 13.47 17.22
CA ALA A 113 4.74 12.11 17.17
C ALA A 113 5.28 11.33 15.95
N VAL A 114 5.67 12.05 14.90
CA VAL A 114 6.24 11.51 13.66
C VAL A 114 7.42 12.38 13.26
N ARG A 115 8.60 11.79 13.18
CA ARG A 115 9.79 12.43 12.60
C ARG A 115 10.05 11.86 11.22
N PRO A 116 10.20 12.70 10.18
CA PRO A 116 10.46 12.24 8.80
C PRO A 116 11.77 11.49 8.62
N ASP A 117 12.74 11.71 9.55
CA ASP A 117 14.05 11.08 9.60
C ASP A 117 14.04 9.69 10.28
N GLN A 118 12.95 9.35 10.93
CA GLN A 118 12.76 8.04 11.54
C GLN A 118 11.81 7.22 10.65
N ARG A 119 12.24 6.02 10.30
CA ARG A 119 11.44 5.11 9.44
C ARG A 119 9.99 5.05 9.91
N LEU A 120 9.12 5.31 8.97
CA LEU A 120 7.68 5.04 9.08
C LEU A 120 7.44 3.53 9.10
#